data_60f994a2a3e023dc4010e2f3d939f3f2
#
_entry.id   60f994a2a3e023dc4010e2f3d939f3f2
#
_cell.length_a   1.000
_cell.length_b   1.000
_cell.length_c   1.000
_cell.angle_alpha   90.00
_cell.angle_beta   90.00
_cell.angle_gamma   90.00
#
_symmetry.space_group_name_H-M   'P 1'
#
loop_
_entity.id
_entity.type
_entity.pdbx_description
1 polymer ?
#
loop_
_entity_poly.entity_id
_entity_poly.type
_entity_poly.pdbx_seq_one_letter_code
_entity_poly.pdbx_strand_id
1 'polypeptide(L)'
;KSVIKFPNHLGIAGTVFTSAKPVNIPHAYADLRFNPSFDKQTGFFTRSILCMPVLNKEGKTIGVSQVLNKRGGSFNSEDEKRLAAFTSQISMGIENAKLFDDVQNQKNYSESILSSMHDAVLTLDEHGTIKTCNTAGLRIFKTPILSEILEQPVKEFFDGPNAWLLQKLEMVEEQEDFLDAELIVEGEKLSVNISLMPLLGQKNENLGTMIMNEDMSAEKR
;
A
#
# COMPACT_ATOMS: atom_id res chain seq x y z
N LYS A 1 13.78 -2.39 -26.58
CA LYS A 1 12.95 -1.19 -26.82
C LYS A 1 13.67 0.00 -26.18
N SER A 2 14.05 1.01 -26.97
CA SER A 2 14.65 2.23 -26.45
C SER A 2 13.57 3.10 -25.80
N VAL A 3 13.86 3.60 -24.59
CA VAL A 3 13.00 4.57 -23.90
C VAL A 3 13.40 5.97 -24.36
N ILE A 4 12.46 6.73 -24.90
CA ILE A 4 12.68 8.13 -25.27
C ILE A 4 12.34 8.98 -24.03
N LYS A 5 13.29 9.79 -23.56
CA LYS A 5 13.12 10.71 -22.43
C LYS A 5 13.26 12.14 -22.91
N PHE A 6 12.29 12.98 -22.56
CA PHE A 6 12.31 14.42 -22.84
C PHE A 6 11.53 15.18 -21.75
N PRO A 7 11.77 16.50 -21.59
CA PRO A 7 11.04 17.32 -20.62
C PRO A 7 9.53 17.31 -20.89
N ASN A 8 8.72 17.27 -19.84
CA ASN A 8 7.27 17.15 -19.91
C ASN A 8 6.52 18.37 -20.44
N HIS A 9 7.21 19.44 -20.78
CA HIS A 9 6.66 20.67 -21.38
C HIS A 9 6.98 20.82 -22.86
N LEU A 10 7.78 19.92 -23.44
CA LEU A 10 8.22 20.02 -24.83
C LEU A 10 7.37 19.18 -25.79
N GLY A 11 7.23 19.70 -27.00
CA GLY A 11 6.55 19.04 -28.10
C GLY A 11 5.03 18.98 -27.94
N ILE A 12 4.38 18.18 -28.76
CA ILE A 12 2.92 18.00 -28.77
C ILE A 12 2.47 17.35 -27.49
N ALA A 13 3.15 16.28 -27.06
CA ALA A 13 2.84 15.59 -25.81
C ALA A 13 2.97 16.52 -24.59
N GLY A 14 4.03 17.37 -24.54
CA GLY A 14 4.20 18.36 -23.48
C GLY A 14 3.13 19.43 -23.48
N THR A 15 2.71 19.89 -24.65
CA THR A 15 1.58 20.84 -24.78
C THR A 15 0.29 20.25 -24.21
N VAL A 16 -0.03 19.00 -24.54
CA VAL A 16 -1.23 18.31 -24.02
C VAL A 16 -1.12 18.05 -22.52
N PHE A 17 0.07 17.66 -22.05
CA PHE A 17 0.31 17.42 -20.62
C PHE A 17 0.08 18.68 -19.78
N THR A 18 0.60 19.82 -20.23
CA THR A 18 0.51 21.10 -19.49
C THR A 18 -0.84 21.78 -19.62
N SER A 19 -1.48 21.68 -20.81
CA SER A 19 -2.79 22.34 -21.04
C SER A 19 -3.99 21.51 -20.62
N ALA A 20 -3.82 20.21 -20.39
CA ALA A 20 -4.89 19.24 -20.17
C ALA A 20 -5.95 19.21 -21.30
N LYS A 21 -5.59 19.65 -22.52
CA LYS A 21 -6.50 19.72 -23.67
C LYS A 21 -6.02 18.78 -24.76
N PRO A 22 -6.95 18.08 -25.46
CA PRO A 22 -6.61 17.24 -26.59
C PRO A 22 -6.08 18.08 -27.75
N VAL A 23 -5.21 17.48 -28.54
CA VAL A 23 -4.67 18.10 -29.77
C VAL A 23 -4.78 17.12 -30.92
N ASN A 24 -5.38 17.57 -32.02
CA ASN A 24 -5.53 16.81 -33.25
C ASN A 24 -4.76 17.56 -34.37
N ILE A 25 -3.74 16.92 -34.91
CA ILE A 25 -2.84 17.51 -35.92
C ILE A 25 -2.90 16.67 -37.19
N PRO A 26 -3.52 17.19 -38.25
CA PRO A 26 -3.60 16.48 -39.54
C PRO A 26 -2.28 16.37 -40.27
N HIS A 27 -1.38 17.35 -40.08
CA HIS A 27 -0.07 17.44 -40.73
C HIS A 27 1.03 17.75 -39.73
N ALA A 28 1.69 16.70 -39.21
CA ALA A 28 2.66 16.83 -38.10
C ALA A 28 3.82 17.79 -38.43
N TYR A 29 4.40 17.69 -39.61
CA TYR A 29 5.53 18.54 -40.03
C TYR A 29 5.17 20.03 -40.29
N ALA A 30 3.88 20.35 -40.35
CA ALA A 30 3.41 21.73 -40.45
C ALA A 30 3.16 22.37 -39.08
N ASP A 31 3.19 21.61 -38.01
CA ASP A 31 2.99 22.10 -36.65
C ASP A 31 4.33 22.44 -36.00
N LEU A 32 4.50 23.68 -35.55
CA LEU A 32 5.74 24.18 -34.95
C LEU A 32 6.15 23.46 -33.65
N ARG A 33 5.22 22.81 -33.01
CA ARG A 33 5.47 22.03 -31.77
C ARG A 33 6.03 20.64 -32.06
N PHE A 34 5.90 20.17 -33.31
CA PHE A 34 6.39 18.84 -33.70
C PHE A 34 7.91 18.82 -33.75
N ASN A 35 8.53 17.85 -33.13
CA ASN A 35 9.98 17.64 -33.19
C ASN A 35 10.33 16.47 -34.11
N PRO A 36 10.86 16.73 -35.31
CA PRO A 36 11.19 15.67 -36.26
C PRO A 36 12.41 14.83 -35.88
N SER A 37 13.13 15.18 -34.82
CA SER A 37 14.32 14.42 -34.40
C SER A 37 14.01 13.00 -34.01
N PHE A 38 12.82 12.75 -33.43
CA PHE A 38 12.38 11.40 -33.06
C PHE A 38 12.10 10.54 -34.29
N ASP A 39 11.49 11.12 -35.33
CA ASP A 39 11.29 10.43 -36.59
C ASP A 39 12.64 10.03 -37.24
N LYS A 40 13.62 10.92 -37.19
CA LYS A 40 14.97 10.64 -37.69
C LYS A 40 15.67 9.52 -36.91
N GLN A 41 15.51 9.49 -35.62
CA GLN A 41 16.12 8.46 -34.75
C GLN A 41 15.48 7.08 -34.90
N THR A 42 14.17 7.05 -35.10
CA THR A 42 13.40 5.79 -35.15
C THR A 42 13.18 5.26 -36.56
N GLY A 43 13.41 6.09 -37.59
CA GLY A 43 13.07 5.80 -38.98
C GLY A 43 11.57 5.83 -39.27
N PHE A 44 10.76 6.32 -38.33
CA PHE A 44 9.32 6.46 -38.46
C PHE A 44 8.98 7.82 -39.09
N PHE A 45 7.97 7.86 -39.96
CA PHE A 45 7.51 9.11 -40.56
C PHE A 45 6.11 9.46 -40.04
N THR A 46 6.04 10.45 -39.15
CA THR A 46 4.81 10.93 -38.56
C THR A 46 4.07 11.88 -39.50
N ARG A 47 2.84 11.52 -39.88
CA ARG A 47 1.95 12.31 -40.74
C ARG A 47 0.88 13.05 -39.96
N SER A 48 0.09 12.32 -39.18
CA SER A 48 -1.00 12.86 -38.38
C SER A 48 -0.89 12.39 -36.94
N ILE A 49 -1.32 13.22 -35.99
CA ILE A 49 -1.23 12.98 -34.55
C ILE A 49 -2.57 13.31 -33.91
N LEU A 50 -3.05 12.40 -33.08
CA LEU A 50 -4.09 12.69 -32.09
C LEU A 50 -3.51 12.41 -30.72
N CYS A 51 -3.43 13.44 -29.87
CA CYS A 51 -2.88 13.38 -28.52
C CYS A 51 -3.93 13.79 -27.51
N MET A 52 -4.17 12.93 -26.50
CA MET A 52 -5.17 13.11 -25.46
C MET A 52 -4.51 13.12 -24.10
N PRO A 53 -4.94 14.00 -23.17
CA PRO A 53 -4.49 13.94 -21.78
C PRO A 53 -5.10 12.72 -21.07
N VAL A 54 -4.29 12.07 -20.25
CA VAL A 54 -4.74 11.08 -19.29
C VAL A 54 -4.97 11.80 -17.97
N LEU A 55 -6.22 11.97 -17.57
CA LEU A 55 -6.60 12.74 -16.38
C LEU A 55 -6.95 11.77 -15.24
N ASN A 56 -6.51 12.08 -14.02
CA ASN A 56 -6.97 11.39 -12.82
C ASN A 56 -8.36 11.88 -12.39
N LYS A 57 -8.91 11.31 -11.31
CA LYS A 57 -10.24 11.66 -10.79
C LYS A 57 -10.38 13.11 -10.35
N GLU A 58 -9.26 13.76 -9.99
CA GLU A 58 -9.21 15.18 -9.60
C GLU A 58 -9.03 16.11 -10.80
N GLY A 59 -8.99 15.56 -12.04
CA GLY A 59 -8.78 16.34 -13.26
C GLY A 59 -7.32 16.74 -13.54
N LYS A 60 -6.36 16.19 -12.78
CA LYS A 60 -4.94 16.44 -13.00
C LYS A 60 -4.41 15.53 -14.09
N THR A 61 -3.59 16.08 -15.00
CA THR A 61 -2.90 15.29 -16.03
C THR A 61 -1.82 14.43 -15.41
N ILE A 62 -1.96 13.10 -15.55
CA ILE A 62 -0.99 12.09 -15.08
C ILE A 62 -0.17 11.50 -16.22
N GLY A 63 -0.56 11.77 -17.47
CA GLY A 63 0.12 11.31 -18.65
C GLY A 63 -0.57 11.81 -19.91
N VAL A 64 -0.08 11.36 -21.06
CA VAL A 64 -0.72 11.59 -22.35
C VAL A 64 -0.75 10.31 -23.17
N SER A 65 -1.80 10.13 -23.95
CA SER A 65 -1.91 9.05 -24.93
C SER A 65 -1.88 9.61 -26.33
N GLN A 66 -1.07 9.03 -27.20
CA GLN A 66 -0.85 9.55 -28.53
C GLN A 66 -1.02 8.44 -29.58
N VAL A 67 -1.84 8.69 -30.57
CA VAL A 67 -2.00 7.83 -31.75
C VAL A 67 -1.52 8.56 -33.00
N LEU A 68 -0.81 7.85 -33.85
CA LEU A 68 -0.11 8.39 -35.00
C LEU A 68 -0.64 7.75 -36.31
N ASN A 69 -0.63 8.53 -37.36
CA ASN A 69 -0.81 8.03 -38.73
C ASN A 69 -2.10 7.25 -38.97
N LYS A 70 -3.26 7.88 -38.80
CA LYS A 70 -4.54 7.27 -39.17
C LYS A 70 -4.51 6.78 -40.62
N ARG A 71 -4.99 5.56 -40.85
CA ARG A 71 -5.19 5.04 -42.20
C ARG A 71 -6.43 5.68 -42.82
N GLY A 72 -6.30 6.16 -44.06
CA GLY A 72 -7.42 6.73 -44.79
C GLY A 72 -7.78 8.18 -44.46
N GLY A 73 -6.81 9.00 -43.96
CA GLY A 73 -6.99 10.42 -43.75
C GLY A 73 -6.54 10.95 -42.38
N SER A 74 -7.12 12.07 -41.94
CA SER A 74 -6.86 12.69 -40.66
C SER A 74 -7.79 12.14 -39.58
N PHE A 75 -7.42 12.27 -38.30
CA PHE A 75 -8.29 11.93 -37.18
C PHE A 75 -9.52 12.85 -37.15
N ASN A 76 -10.67 12.28 -36.85
CA ASN A 76 -11.95 12.98 -36.77
C ASN A 76 -12.51 12.97 -35.32
N SER A 77 -13.67 13.59 -35.12
CA SER A 77 -14.31 13.69 -33.81
C SER A 77 -14.69 12.35 -33.20
N GLU A 78 -14.95 11.32 -34.01
CA GLU A 78 -15.22 9.98 -33.52
C GLU A 78 -13.95 9.30 -32.99
N ASP A 79 -12.83 9.48 -33.70
CA ASP A 79 -11.52 9.02 -33.22
C ASP A 79 -11.14 9.67 -31.87
N GLU A 80 -11.42 10.97 -31.73
CA GLU A 80 -11.22 11.70 -30.46
C GLU A 80 -12.03 11.09 -29.32
N LYS A 81 -13.32 10.82 -29.54
CA LYS A 81 -14.19 10.18 -28.55
C LYS A 81 -13.70 8.77 -28.16
N ARG A 82 -13.28 7.98 -29.15
CA ARG A 82 -12.74 6.64 -28.93
C ARG A 82 -11.45 6.68 -28.12
N LEU A 83 -10.53 7.58 -28.48
CA LEU A 83 -9.27 7.73 -27.76
C LEU A 83 -9.52 8.29 -26.35
N ALA A 84 -10.47 9.22 -26.17
CA ALA A 84 -10.87 9.72 -24.85
C ALA A 84 -11.41 8.61 -23.94
N ALA A 85 -12.28 7.73 -24.45
CA ALA A 85 -12.77 6.58 -23.71
C ALA A 85 -11.64 5.62 -23.30
N PHE A 86 -10.71 5.38 -24.23
CA PHE A 86 -9.53 4.53 -23.97
C PHE A 86 -8.59 5.15 -22.92
N THR A 87 -8.33 6.47 -22.99
CA THR A 87 -7.50 7.16 -21.98
C THR A 87 -8.13 7.16 -20.61
N SER A 88 -9.46 7.24 -20.51
CA SER A 88 -10.16 7.09 -19.23
C SER A 88 -9.96 5.71 -18.60
N GLN A 89 -9.98 4.65 -19.41
CA GLN A 89 -9.69 3.30 -18.92
C GLN A 89 -8.23 3.15 -18.49
N ILE A 90 -7.29 3.73 -19.22
CA ILE A 90 -5.87 3.77 -18.85
C ILE A 90 -5.70 4.47 -17.50
N SER A 91 -6.34 5.61 -17.31
CA SER A 91 -6.28 6.37 -16.06
C SER A 91 -6.74 5.53 -14.87
N MET A 92 -7.90 4.89 -14.99
CA MET A 92 -8.40 4.00 -13.93
C MET A 92 -7.43 2.86 -13.63
N GLY A 93 -6.83 2.26 -14.66
CA GLY A 93 -5.84 1.19 -14.49
C GLY A 93 -4.59 1.67 -13.75
N ILE A 94 -4.07 2.85 -14.10
CA ILE A 94 -2.89 3.44 -13.44
C ILE A 94 -3.21 3.80 -11.99
N GLU A 95 -4.36 4.41 -11.71
CA GLU A 95 -4.78 4.76 -10.35
C GLU A 95 -4.95 3.52 -9.47
N ASN A 96 -5.59 2.47 -10.00
CA ASN A 96 -5.76 1.21 -9.27
C ASN A 96 -4.41 0.56 -8.95
N ALA A 97 -3.51 0.52 -9.93
CA ALA A 97 -2.16 -0.01 -9.72
C ALA A 97 -1.40 0.79 -8.64
N LYS A 98 -1.50 2.11 -8.68
CA LYS A 98 -0.86 2.98 -7.68
C LYS A 98 -1.44 2.76 -6.28
N LEU A 99 -2.77 2.70 -6.15
CA LEU A 99 -3.43 2.41 -4.87
C LEU A 99 -3.00 1.05 -4.31
N PHE A 100 -2.88 0.04 -5.16
CA PHE A 100 -2.39 -1.26 -4.75
C PHE A 100 -0.96 -1.20 -4.22
N ASP A 101 -0.07 -0.50 -4.94
CA ASP A 101 1.33 -0.32 -4.50
C ASP A 101 1.40 0.47 -3.19
N ASP A 102 0.60 1.52 -3.03
CA ASP A 102 0.56 2.33 -1.80
C ASP A 102 0.10 1.47 -0.60
N VAL A 103 -0.95 0.66 -0.76
CA VAL A 103 -1.43 -0.27 0.29
C VAL A 103 -0.36 -1.31 0.62
N GLN A 104 0.29 -1.88 -0.39
CA GLN A 104 1.35 -2.88 -0.18
C GLN A 104 2.56 -2.27 0.56
N ASN A 105 2.96 -1.07 0.17
CA ASN A 105 4.06 -0.35 0.84
C ASN A 105 3.71 -0.01 2.29
N GLN A 106 2.48 0.41 2.57
CA GLN A 106 2.02 0.69 3.92
C GLN A 106 1.98 -0.58 4.78
N LYS A 107 1.54 -1.70 4.22
CA LYS A 107 1.60 -3.01 4.89
C LYS A 107 3.03 -3.39 5.23
N ASN A 108 3.94 -3.36 4.26
CA ASN A 108 5.35 -3.70 4.45
C ASN A 108 6.02 -2.80 5.50
N TYR A 109 5.68 -1.50 5.51
CA TYR A 109 6.18 -0.55 6.50
C TYR A 109 5.71 -0.91 7.90
N SER A 110 4.42 -1.21 8.08
CA SER A 110 3.86 -1.64 9.38
C SER A 110 4.50 -2.93 9.88
N GLU A 111 4.66 -3.93 9.00
CA GLU A 111 5.34 -5.19 9.33
C GLU A 111 6.79 -4.97 9.72
N SER A 112 7.50 -4.06 9.05
CA SER A 112 8.89 -3.72 9.38
C SER A 112 9.02 -3.07 10.76
N ILE A 113 8.09 -2.16 11.10
CA ILE A 113 8.05 -1.55 12.44
C ILE A 113 7.85 -2.64 13.49
N LEU A 114 6.82 -3.46 13.35
CA LEU A 114 6.52 -4.53 14.29
C LEU A 114 7.69 -5.51 14.46
N SER A 115 8.37 -5.85 13.36
CA SER A 115 9.51 -6.76 13.39
C SER A 115 10.75 -6.17 14.05
N SER A 116 10.90 -4.84 14.02
CA SER A 116 12.03 -4.15 14.65
C SER A 116 11.84 -3.87 16.14
N MET A 117 10.63 -4.04 16.67
CA MET A 117 10.34 -3.84 18.09
C MET A 117 11.01 -4.94 18.93
N HIS A 118 11.59 -4.54 20.07
CA HIS A 118 12.20 -5.47 21.04
C HIS A 118 11.12 -6.11 21.91
N ASP A 119 10.06 -5.36 22.20
CA ASP A 119 8.93 -5.85 22.97
C ASP A 119 8.07 -6.77 22.11
N ALA A 120 7.54 -7.81 22.75
CA ALA A 120 6.57 -8.68 22.09
C ALA A 120 5.26 -7.94 21.86
N VAL A 121 4.74 -7.99 20.65
CA VAL A 121 3.45 -7.41 20.29
C VAL A 121 2.56 -8.50 19.72
N LEU A 122 1.39 -8.64 20.32
CA LEU A 122 0.33 -9.55 19.91
C LEU A 122 -0.95 -8.75 19.72
N THR A 123 -1.67 -8.96 18.62
CA THR A 123 -3.01 -8.37 18.45
C THR A 123 -4.06 -9.45 18.32
N LEU A 124 -5.19 -9.22 18.97
CA LEU A 124 -6.36 -10.09 18.95
C LEU A 124 -7.51 -9.35 18.27
N ASP A 125 -8.39 -10.10 17.62
CA ASP A 125 -9.69 -9.57 17.20
C ASP A 125 -10.70 -9.56 18.38
N GLU A 126 -11.93 -9.11 18.10
CA GLU A 126 -13.03 -9.05 19.08
C GLU A 126 -13.45 -10.43 19.65
N HIS A 127 -13.01 -11.51 19.00
CA HIS A 127 -13.29 -12.90 19.43
C HIS A 127 -12.11 -13.53 20.17
N GLY A 128 -11.02 -12.79 20.39
CA GLY A 128 -9.81 -13.30 21.02
C GLY A 128 -8.96 -14.18 20.12
N THR A 129 -9.10 -14.05 18.81
CA THR A 129 -8.28 -14.74 17.82
C THR A 129 -7.03 -13.91 17.51
N ILE A 130 -5.88 -14.54 17.48
CA ILE A 130 -4.59 -13.87 17.22
C ILE A 130 -4.49 -13.45 15.75
N LYS A 131 -4.35 -12.16 15.49
CA LYS A 131 -4.21 -11.59 14.16
C LYS A 131 -2.79 -11.21 13.80
N THR A 132 -2.00 -10.74 14.75
CA THR A 132 -0.58 -10.48 14.53
C THR A 132 0.26 -10.93 15.72
N CYS A 133 1.51 -11.31 15.43
CA CYS A 133 2.53 -11.56 16.43
C CYS A 133 3.87 -11.15 15.82
N ASN A 134 4.63 -10.30 16.49
CA ASN A 134 5.93 -9.89 15.99
C ASN A 134 7.02 -10.91 16.36
N THR A 135 8.23 -10.70 15.83
CA THR A 135 9.38 -11.60 16.05
C THR A 135 9.74 -11.74 17.56
N ALA A 136 9.58 -10.67 18.33
CA ALA A 136 9.83 -10.71 19.78
C ALA A 136 8.78 -11.58 20.48
N GLY A 137 7.50 -11.50 20.08
CA GLY A 137 6.42 -12.36 20.57
C GLY A 137 6.70 -13.84 20.31
N LEU A 138 7.10 -14.18 19.10
CA LEU A 138 7.47 -15.57 18.77
C LEU A 138 8.61 -16.11 19.66
N ARG A 139 9.57 -15.27 20.03
CA ARG A 139 10.66 -15.66 20.95
C ARG A 139 10.17 -15.90 22.37
N ILE A 140 9.31 -15.01 22.90
CA ILE A 140 8.74 -15.13 24.25
C ILE A 140 7.89 -16.40 24.35
N PHE A 141 7.04 -16.67 23.35
CA PHE A 141 6.21 -17.86 23.32
C PHE A 141 6.94 -19.14 22.87
N LYS A 142 8.25 -19.00 22.57
CA LYS A 142 9.10 -20.12 22.08
C LYS A 142 8.53 -20.85 20.87
N THR A 143 7.69 -20.19 20.09
CA THR A 143 7.08 -20.73 18.87
C THR A 143 7.81 -20.18 17.66
N PRO A 144 8.55 -20.98 16.89
CA PRO A 144 9.42 -20.50 15.81
C PRO A 144 8.64 -20.10 14.56
N ILE A 145 7.40 -20.54 14.40
CA ILE A 145 6.63 -20.41 13.16
C ILE A 145 5.39 -19.55 13.39
N LEU A 146 5.34 -18.37 12.76
CA LEU A 146 4.22 -17.42 12.87
C LEU A 146 2.88 -18.04 12.48
N SER A 147 2.85 -18.90 11.45
CA SER A 147 1.61 -19.55 10.99
C SER A 147 0.99 -20.52 11.99
N GLU A 148 1.72 -20.94 13.01
CA GLU A 148 1.20 -21.79 14.08
C GLU A 148 0.42 -21.00 15.15
N ILE A 149 0.65 -19.67 15.20
CA ILE A 149 0.00 -18.77 16.15
C ILE A 149 -1.16 -18.02 15.51
N LEU A 150 -0.98 -17.58 14.26
CA LEU A 150 -2.01 -16.80 13.58
C LEU A 150 -3.31 -17.56 13.40
N GLU A 151 -4.42 -16.85 13.56
CA GLU A 151 -5.78 -17.36 13.47
C GLU A 151 -6.12 -18.40 14.54
N GLN A 152 -5.28 -18.54 15.58
CA GLN A 152 -5.55 -19.40 16.72
C GLN A 152 -6.17 -18.59 17.88
N PRO A 153 -7.06 -19.22 18.69
CA PRO A 153 -7.59 -18.59 19.89
C PRO A 153 -6.48 -18.33 20.92
N VAL A 154 -6.39 -17.13 21.44
CA VAL A 154 -5.38 -16.75 22.45
C VAL A 154 -5.42 -17.61 23.70
N LYS A 155 -6.59 -18.17 24.05
CA LYS A 155 -6.76 -19.08 25.18
C LYS A 155 -5.91 -20.34 25.13
N GLU A 156 -5.47 -20.76 23.93
CA GLU A 156 -4.59 -21.93 23.79
C GLU A 156 -3.15 -21.63 24.23
N PHE A 157 -2.77 -20.36 24.28
CA PHE A 157 -1.44 -19.90 24.66
C PHE A 157 -1.36 -19.41 26.11
N PHE A 158 -2.48 -18.99 26.69
CA PHE A 158 -2.56 -18.45 28.04
C PHE A 158 -3.47 -19.30 28.97
N ASP A 159 -3.47 -20.60 28.81
CA ASP A 159 -4.17 -21.51 29.71
C ASP A 159 -3.40 -21.77 31.02
N GLY A 160 -3.98 -22.56 31.92
CA GLY A 160 -3.35 -22.99 33.15
C GLY A 160 -2.89 -21.84 34.05
N PRO A 161 -1.58 -21.74 34.36
CA PRO A 161 -1.04 -20.69 35.23
C PRO A 161 -1.19 -19.27 34.68
N ASN A 162 -1.35 -19.11 33.35
CA ASN A 162 -1.50 -17.83 32.68
C ASN A 162 -2.98 -17.44 32.50
N ALA A 163 -3.93 -18.23 32.94
CA ALA A 163 -5.38 -17.98 32.77
C ALA A 163 -5.87 -16.65 33.36
N TRP A 164 -5.12 -16.06 34.29
CA TRP A 164 -5.43 -14.76 34.87
C TRP A 164 -5.42 -13.66 33.77
N LEU A 165 -4.54 -13.80 32.76
CA LEU A 165 -4.44 -12.85 31.65
C LEU A 165 -5.68 -12.91 30.74
N LEU A 166 -6.27 -14.10 30.54
CA LEU A 166 -7.51 -14.27 29.78
C LEU A 166 -8.67 -13.52 30.41
N GLN A 167 -8.81 -13.56 31.75
CA GLN A 167 -9.84 -12.81 32.46
C GLN A 167 -9.68 -11.31 32.28
N LYS A 168 -8.44 -10.84 32.24
CA LYS A 168 -8.12 -9.42 31.96
C LYS A 168 -8.45 -9.03 30.54
N LEU A 169 -8.13 -9.85 29.55
CA LEU A 169 -8.42 -9.61 28.14
C LEU A 169 -9.92 -9.46 27.84
N GLU A 170 -10.78 -10.16 28.54
CA GLU A 170 -12.25 -10.05 28.40
C GLU A 170 -12.83 -8.73 28.91
N MET A 171 -12.07 -7.99 29.74
CA MET A 171 -12.53 -6.78 30.42
C MET A 171 -11.78 -5.50 30.03
N VAL A 172 -10.95 -5.54 29.00
CA VAL A 172 -10.13 -4.39 28.58
C VAL A 172 -11.01 -3.32 27.93
N GLU A 173 -11.31 -2.26 28.65
CA GLU A 173 -11.99 -1.06 28.14
C GLU A 173 -11.00 0.11 27.93
N GLU A 174 -9.95 0.16 28.74
CA GLU A 174 -8.87 1.16 28.70
C GLU A 174 -7.52 0.44 28.77
N GLN A 175 -6.42 1.20 28.61
CA GLN A 175 -5.09 0.65 28.77
C GLN A 175 -4.88 0.18 30.23
N GLU A 176 -4.46 -1.06 30.41
CA GLU A 176 -4.06 -1.63 31.70
C GLU A 176 -2.60 -2.10 31.64
N ASP A 177 -1.79 -1.70 32.60
CA ASP A 177 -0.38 -2.07 32.70
C ASP A 177 -0.15 -2.95 33.95
N PHE A 178 0.50 -4.09 33.73
CA PHE A 178 0.88 -5.06 34.77
C PHE A 178 2.40 -5.10 34.84
N LEU A 179 2.96 -4.52 35.88
CA LEU A 179 4.40 -4.50 36.09
C LEU A 179 4.84 -5.76 36.84
N ASP A 180 5.99 -6.30 36.43
CA ASP A 180 6.62 -7.46 37.07
C ASP A 180 5.74 -8.69 37.14
N ALA A 181 4.88 -8.87 36.12
CA ALA A 181 3.98 -10.03 36.04
C ALA A 181 4.78 -11.31 35.72
N GLU A 182 4.31 -12.44 36.25
CA GLU A 182 4.88 -13.75 35.94
C GLU A 182 4.08 -14.42 34.82
N LEU A 183 4.75 -14.78 33.74
CA LEU A 183 4.23 -15.71 32.72
C LEU A 183 4.97 -17.03 32.82
N ILE A 184 4.26 -18.12 32.65
CA ILE A 184 4.85 -19.47 32.59
C ILE A 184 4.77 -19.93 31.13
N VAL A 185 5.94 -20.10 30.51
CA VAL A 185 6.08 -20.59 29.13
C VAL A 185 6.93 -21.85 29.15
N GLU A 186 6.39 -22.96 28.66
CA GLU A 186 7.05 -24.28 28.69
C GLU A 186 7.60 -24.68 30.08
N GLY A 187 6.91 -24.26 31.14
CA GLY A 187 7.31 -24.55 32.54
C GLY A 187 8.38 -23.62 33.11
N GLU A 188 8.90 -22.68 32.34
CA GLU A 188 9.81 -21.63 32.79
C GLU A 188 9.04 -20.36 33.19
N LYS A 189 9.45 -19.75 34.30
CA LYS A 189 8.91 -18.46 34.73
C LYS A 189 9.65 -17.32 34.06
N LEU A 190 8.88 -16.48 33.39
CA LEU A 190 9.33 -15.22 32.80
C LEU A 190 8.75 -14.05 33.60
N SER A 191 9.62 -13.11 33.98
CA SER A 191 9.17 -11.82 34.55
C SER A 191 9.01 -10.83 33.39
N VAL A 192 7.82 -10.30 33.24
CA VAL A 192 7.45 -9.44 32.10
C VAL A 192 6.64 -8.25 32.58
N ASN A 193 6.78 -7.12 31.89
CA ASN A 193 5.81 -6.03 31.96
C ASN A 193 4.78 -6.24 30.84
N ILE A 194 3.50 -6.28 31.17
CA ILE A 194 2.42 -6.50 30.21
C ILE A 194 1.57 -5.24 30.13
N SER A 195 1.35 -4.75 28.92
CA SER A 195 0.37 -3.69 28.63
C SER A 195 -0.74 -4.25 27.76
N LEU A 196 -1.99 -4.10 28.20
CA LEU A 196 -3.19 -4.43 27.45
C LEU A 196 -3.81 -3.13 26.93
N MET A 197 -4.08 -3.03 25.65
CA MET A 197 -4.66 -1.85 25.02
C MET A 197 -5.81 -2.23 24.10
N PRO A 198 -7.00 -1.60 24.22
CA PRO A 198 -8.08 -1.82 23.27
C PRO A 198 -7.69 -1.22 21.91
N LEU A 199 -7.97 -1.94 20.83
CA LEU A 199 -7.85 -1.45 19.45
C LEU A 199 -9.21 -0.89 19.04
N LEU A 200 -9.24 0.42 18.76
CA LEU A 200 -10.46 1.12 18.39
C LEU A 200 -10.39 1.58 16.92
N GLY A 201 -11.47 1.38 16.22
CA GLY A 201 -11.66 1.88 14.86
C GLY A 201 -11.97 3.37 14.81
N GLN A 202 -12.13 3.92 13.60
CA GLN A 202 -12.38 5.36 13.40
C GLN A 202 -13.70 5.85 14.03
N LYS A 203 -14.67 4.96 14.22
CA LYS A 203 -15.96 5.27 14.85
C LYS A 203 -16.02 4.80 16.33
N ASN A 204 -14.86 4.57 16.94
CA ASN A 204 -14.73 4.07 18.29
C ASN A 204 -15.30 2.65 18.49
N GLU A 205 -15.47 1.89 17.37
CA GLU A 205 -15.84 0.47 17.45
C GLU A 205 -14.64 -0.35 17.94
N ASN A 206 -14.92 -1.40 18.75
CA ASN A 206 -13.90 -2.31 19.21
C ASN A 206 -13.43 -3.20 18.06
N LEU A 207 -12.14 -3.15 17.75
CA LEU A 207 -11.48 -3.98 16.74
C LEU A 207 -10.71 -5.15 17.38
N GLY A 208 -10.60 -5.18 18.71
CA GLY A 208 -9.84 -6.18 19.43
C GLY A 208 -8.93 -5.59 20.50
N THR A 209 -7.88 -6.33 20.85
CA THR A 209 -6.95 -5.94 21.92
C THR A 209 -5.52 -6.14 21.46
N MET A 210 -4.64 -5.22 21.81
CA MET A 210 -3.20 -5.37 21.67
C MET A 210 -2.58 -5.72 23.01
N ILE A 211 -1.72 -6.73 23.02
CA ILE A 211 -0.91 -7.16 24.16
C ILE A 211 0.54 -6.81 23.83
N MET A 212 1.17 -6.03 24.69
CA MET A 212 2.60 -5.78 24.62
C MET A 212 3.28 -6.40 25.83
N ASN A 213 4.38 -7.10 25.61
CA ASN A 213 5.18 -7.72 26.67
C ASN A 213 6.63 -7.29 26.53
N GLU A 214 7.17 -6.69 27.58
CA GLU A 214 8.59 -6.40 27.74
C GLU A 214 9.23 -7.47 28.63
N ASP A 215 10.27 -8.13 28.12
CA ASP A 215 10.99 -9.17 28.89
C ASP A 215 12.00 -8.51 29.86
N MET A 216 11.69 -8.57 31.15
CA MET A 216 12.52 -8.01 32.22
C MET A 216 13.58 -9.00 32.75
N SER A 217 13.66 -10.19 32.17
CA SER A 217 14.55 -11.25 32.69
C SER A 217 16.06 -10.88 32.57
N ALA A 218 16.41 -9.98 31.67
CA ALA A 218 17.78 -9.50 31.51
C ALA A 218 18.19 -8.41 32.50
N GLU A 219 17.24 -7.62 33.02
CA GLU A 219 17.52 -6.52 33.97
C GLU A 219 17.68 -6.99 35.44
N LYS A 220 17.24 -8.22 35.71
CA LYS A 220 17.32 -8.82 37.07
C LYS A 220 18.58 -9.66 37.30
N ARG A 221 19.54 -9.66 36.37
CA ARG A 221 20.88 -10.24 36.53
C ARG A 221 21.87 -9.12 36.80
#